data_79f578c30b4f48be3df64a867b2bbe33
#
_entry.id   79f578c30b4f48be3df64a867b2bbe33
#
_cell.length_a   1.000
_cell.length_b   1.000
_cell.length_c   1.000
_cell.angle_alpha   90.00
_cell.angle_beta   90.00
_cell.angle_gamma   90.00
#
_symmetry.space_group_name_H-M   'P 1'
#
loop_
_entity.id
_entity.type
_entity.pdbx_description
1 polymer ?
#
loop_
_entity_poly.entity_id
_entity_poly.type
_entity_poly.pdbx_seq_one_letter_code
_entity_poly.pdbx_strand_id
1 'polypeptide(L)'
;MHCPFCKNTDTKVLDSRVADEGGAIRRRRVCAQCEKRFTTIEQMQLMIAKRSGATEPFIRDKAIAGVAKACKGRPVSADDLARLGQQVEDALRDRGAAEIPAHEVGMAILEPLKALDEVAYLRFASVYKSFECADDFAAEIASLMVAAADGELAEQASTDAQRKNTQHKNS
;
A
#
# COMPACT_ATOMS: atom_id res chain seq x y z
N MET A 1 -10.00 13.17 -25.77
CA MET A 1 -10.84 12.27 -24.90
C MET A 1 -12.27 12.36 -25.39
N HIS A 2 -12.95 11.23 -25.57
CA HIS A 2 -14.33 11.21 -26.06
C HIS A 2 -15.33 11.70 -25.00
N CYS A 3 -16.39 12.37 -25.45
CA CYS A 3 -17.49 12.74 -24.58
C CYS A 3 -18.20 11.49 -24.04
N PRO A 4 -18.43 11.35 -22.72
CA PRO A 4 -19.09 10.17 -22.15
C PRO A 4 -20.57 10.06 -22.57
N PHE A 5 -21.18 11.15 -22.99
CA PHE A 5 -22.61 11.22 -23.34
C PHE A 5 -22.89 10.93 -24.81
N CYS A 6 -22.20 11.59 -25.73
CA CYS A 6 -22.46 11.48 -27.19
C CYS A 6 -21.29 10.87 -27.99
N LYS A 7 -20.19 10.49 -27.29
CA LYS A 7 -18.99 9.87 -27.87
C LYS A 7 -18.21 10.76 -28.87
N ASN A 8 -18.58 12.02 -29.04
CA ASN A 8 -17.81 12.95 -29.86
C ASN A 8 -16.37 13.09 -29.32
N THR A 9 -15.41 13.17 -30.21
CA THR A 9 -13.98 13.31 -29.93
C THR A 9 -13.59 14.72 -29.54
N ASP A 10 -14.34 15.74 -29.99
CA ASP A 10 -14.06 17.15 -29.72
C ASP A 10 -14.60 17.58 -28.36
N THR A 11 -13.68 17.71 -27.42
CA THR A 11 -13.97 18.20 -26.07
C THR A 11 -12.94 19.24 -25.64
N LYS A 12 -13.41 20.35 -25.07
CA LYS A 12 -12.56 21.45 -24.62
C LYS A 12 -12.41 21.43 -23.09
N VAL A 13 -11.21 21.73 -22.59
CA VAL A 13 -10.95 21.95 -21.18
C VAL A 13 -11.37 23.36 -20.82
N LEU A 14 -12.24 23.49 -19.82
CA LEU A 14 -12.69 24.78 -19.29
C LEU A 14 -11.84 25.25 -18.11
N ASP A 15 -11.42 24.30 -17.26
CA ASP A 15 -10.69 24.57 -16.04
C ASP A 15 -9.83 23.36 -15.69
N SER A 16 -8.65 23.62 -15.10
CA SER A 16 -7.73 22.59 -14.58
C SER A 16 -7.26 23.00 -13.20
N ARG A 17 -7.35 22.09 -12.24
CA ARG A 17 -6.89 22.29 -10.86
C ARG A 17 -6.11 21.09 -10.37
N VAL A 18 -5.08 21.37 -9.60
CA VAL A 18 -4.37 20.35 -8.85
C VAL A 18 -5.30 19.74 -7.79
N ALA A 19 -5.30 18.45 -7.66
CA ALA A 19 -6.05 17.67 -6.68
C ALA A 19 -5.11 16.66 -6.00
N ASP A 20 -5.58 16.02 -4.91
CA ASP A 20 -4.85 15.01 -4.17
C ASP A 20 -3.42 15.47 -3.80
N GLU A 21 -3.32 16.65 -3.18
CA GLU A 21 -2.05 17.23 -2.70
C GLU A 21 -0.93 17.29 -3.76
N GLY A 22 -1.30 17.33 -5.03
CA GLY A 22 -0.37 17.35 -6.17
C GLY A 22 -0.32 16.04 -6.96
N GLY A 23 -0.90 14.96 -6.47
CA GLY A 23 -0.89 13.64 -7.09
C GLY A 23 -1.84 13.49 -8.29
N ALA A 24 -2.78 14.45 -8.48
CA ALA A 24 -3.76 14.39 -9.56
C ALA A 24 -4.06 15.77 -10.15
N ILE A 25 -4.56 15.79 -11.38
CA ILE A 25 -5.09 16.99 -12.04
C ILE A 25 -6.56 16.75 -12.36
N ARG A 26 -7.42 17.56 -11.78
CA ARG A 26 -8.85 17.57 -12.08
C ARG A 26 -9.11 18.57 -13.20
N ARG A 27 -9.72 18.11 -14.31
CA ARG A 27 -10.09 18.95 -15.44
C ARG A 27 -11.59 18.94 -15.66
N ARG A 28 -12.16 20.13 -15.75
CA ARG A 28 -13.56 20.33 -16.17
C ARG A 28 -13.60 20.51 -17.68
N ARG A 29 -14.39 19.68 -18.36
CA ARG A 29 -14.49 19.67 -19.82
C ARG A 29 -15.91 19.98 -20.29
N VAL A 30 -16.03 20.44 -21.52
CA VAL A 30 -17.28 20.59 -22.24
C VAL A 30 -17.18 19.91 -23.62
N CYS A 31 -18.22 19.24 -24.02
CA CYS A 31 -18.34 18.68 -25.37
C CYS A 31 -18.77 19.75 -26.33
N ALA A 32 -18.10 19.86 -27.49
CA ALA A 32 -18.47 20.84 -28.51
C ALA A 32 -19.81 20.51 -29.21
N GLN A 33 -20.22 19.22 -29.23
CA GLN A 33 -21.42 18.79 -29.93
C GLN A 33 -22.69 18.81 -29.05
N CYS A 34 -22.63 18.22 -27.85
CA CYS A 34 -23.80 18.10 -26.96
C CYS A 34 -23.78 19.09 -25.79
N GLU A 35 -22.78 19.95 -25.71
CA GLU A 35 -22.59 21.01 -24.73
C GLU A 35 -22.57 20.55 -23.25
N LYS A 36 -22.70 19.26 -23.01
CA LYS A 36 -22.66 18.70 -21.69
C LYS A 36 -21.26 18.82 -21.08
N ARG A 37 -21.23 19.16 -19.80
CA ARG A 37 -20.01 19.29 -19.01
C ARG A 37 -19.73 17.99 -18.24
N PHE A 38 -18.46 17.61 -18.16
CA PHE A 38 -18.00 16.47 -17.39
C PHE A 38 -16.61 16.75 -16.78
N THR A 39 -16.26 15.99 -15.77
CA THR A 39 -14.98 16.10 -15.09
C THR A 39 -14.14 14.89 -15.43
N THR A 40 -12.84 15.12 -15.64
CA THR A 40 -11.83 14.07 -15.76
C THR A 40 -10.76 14.27 -14.71
N ILE A 41 -10.17 13.17 -14.25
CA ILE A 41 -9.02 13.17 -13.34
C ILE A 41 -7.88 12.53 -14.12
N GLU A 42 -6.75 13.21 -14.16
CA GLU A 42 -5.47 12.67 -14.60
C GLU A 42 -4.66 12.37 -13.35
N GLN A 43 -4.27 11.13 -13.18
CA GLN A 43 -3.49 10.67 -12.05
C GLN A 43 -2.32 9.85 -12.55
N MET A 44 -1.16 10.00 -11.90
CA MET A 44 -0.02 9.15 -12.22
C MET A 44 -0.34 7.71 -11.88
N GLN A 45 -0.19 6.84 -12.85
CA GLN A 45 -0.42 5.41 -12.68
C GLN A 45 0.88 4.73 -12.28
N LEU A 46 0.86 4.05 -11.15
CA LEU A 46 1.97 3.21 -10.71
C LEU A 46 2.03 1.97 -11.59
N MET A 47 3.17 1.72 -12.24
CA MET A 47 3.37 0.58 -13.14
C MET A 47 4.22 -0.50 -12.47
N ILE A 48 3.83 -1.76 -12.67
CA ILE A 48 4.54 -2.93 -12.14
C ILE A 48 5.18 -3.70 -13.29
N ALA A 49 6.51 -3.85 -13.21
CA ALA A 49 7.29 -4.65 -14.15
C ALA A 49 7.30 -6.12 -13.71
N LYS A 50 6.76 -7.00 -14.55
CA LYS A 50 6.78 -8.46 -14.34
C LYS A 50 8.14 -9.07 -14.70
N ARG A 51 8.41 -10.25 -14.21
CA ARG A 51 9.60 -11.05 -14.59
C ARG A 51 9.66 -11.33 -16.10
N SER A 52 8.52 -11.38 -16.77
CA SER A 52 8.42 -11.53 -18.23
C SER A 52 8.81 -10.29 -19.04
N GLY A 53 9.09 -9.16 -18.39
CA GLY A 53 9.33 -7.87 -19.05
C GLY A 53 8.05 -7.09 -19.39
N ALA A 54 6.88 -7.68 -19.21
CA ALA A 54 5.62 -6.95 -19.40
C ALA A 54 5.34 -6.02 -18.22
N THR A 55 4.83 -4.81 -18.49
CA THR A 55 4.38 -3.87 -17.48
C THR A 55 2.86 -3.88 -17.38
N GLU A 56 2.34 -3.76 -16.17
CA GLU A 56 0.89 -3.61 -15.91
C GLU A 56 0.67 -2.56 -14.83
N PRO A 57 -0.51 -1.89 -14.82
CA PRO A 57 -0.86 -1.00 -13.73
C PRO A 57 -0.90 -1.73 -12.39
N PHE A 58 -0.45 -1.04 -11.32
CA PHE A 58 -0.69 -1.52 -9.97
C PHE A 58 -2.19 -1.54 -9.68
N ILE A 59 -2.69 -2.67 -9.24
CA ILE A 59 -4.08 -2.87 -8.83
C ILE A 59 -4.06 -3.34 -7.40
N ARG A 60 -4.53 -2.49 -6.48
CA ARG A 60 -4.55 -2.74 -5.04
C ARG A 60 -5.23 -4.07 -4.70
N ASP A 61 -6.42 -4.31 -5.25
CA ASP A 61 -7.20 -5.53 -5.00
C ASP A 61 -6.43 -6.80 -5.40
N LYS A 62 -5.62 -6.71 -6.46
CA LYS A 62 -4.78 -7.83 -6.90
C LYS A 62 -3.64 -8.10 -5.92
N ALA A 63 -3.01 -7.06 -5.39
CA ALA A 63 -1.97 -7.19 -4.38
C ALA A 63 -2.53 -7.78 -3.08
N ILE A 64 -3.70 -7.29 -2.64
CA ILE A 64 -4.36 -7.75 -1.41
C ILE A 64 -4.92 -9.19 -1.56
N ALA A 65 -5.29 -9.65 -2.74
CA ALA A 65 -5.83 -10.99 -2.93
C ALA A 65 -4.89 -12.11 -2.44
N GLY A 66 -3.58 -11.92 -2.56
CA GLY A 66 -2.56 -12.81 -2.00
C GLY A 66 -2.56 -12.78 -0.47
N VAL A 67 -2.64 -11.59 0.10
CA VAL A 67 -2.69 -11.36 1.56
C VAL A 67 -3.97 -11.95 2.16
N ALA A 68 -5.11 -11.75 1.53
CA ALA A 68 -6.40 -12.29 1.98
C ALA A 68 -6.39 -13.82 2.09
N LYS A 69 -5.67 -14.51 1.18
CA LYS A 69 -5.48 -15.97 1.28
C LYS A 69 -4.66 -16.36 2.51
N ALA A 70 -3.60 -15.61 2.81
CA ALA A 70 -2.78 -15.86 4.00
C ALA A 70 -3.54 -15.58 5.30
N CYS A 71 -4.45 -14.60 5.30
CA CYS A 71 -5.31 -14.24 6.44
C CYS A 71 -6.50 -15.18 6.65
N LYS A 72 -6.71 -16.20 5.81
CA LYS A 72 -7.87 -17.08 5.95
C LYS A 72 -7.91 -17.76 7.32
N GLY A 73 -9.04 -17.56 8.04
CA GLY A 73 -9.22 -18.08 9.40
C GLY A 73 -8.52 -17.26 10.49
N ARG A 74 -8.04 -16.07 10.15
CA ARG A 74 -7.49 -15.10 11.12
C ARG A 74 -8.52 -14.00 11.40
N PRO A 75 -8.46 -13.33 12.58
CA PRO A 75 -9.34 -12.22 12.93
C PRO A 75 -8.94 -10.92 12.23
N VAL A 76 -8.80 -10.98 10.90
CA VAL A 76 -8.44 -9.85 10.03
C VAL A 76 -9.66 -9.45 9.23
N SER A 77 -10.10 -8.21 9.37
CA SER A 77 -11.28 -7.68 8.69
C SER A 77 -10.97 -7.23 7.25
N ALA A 78 -12.02 -7.01 6.46
CA ALA A 78 -11.89 -6.40 5.13
C ALA A 78 -11.32 -4.98 5.19
N ASP A 79 -11.64 -4.22 6.25
CA ASP A 79 -11.13 -2.86 6.47
C ASP A 79 -9.62 -2.87 6.80
N ASP A 80 -9.15 -3.87 7.54
CA ASP A 80 -7.72 -4.06 7.82
C ASP A 80 -6.95 -4.35 6.53
N LEU A 81 -7.49 -5.21 5.68
CA LEU A 81 -6.90 -5.49 4.37
C LEU A 81 -6.90 -4.26 3.46
N ALA A 82 -7.96 -3.44 3.48
CA ALA A 82 -8.02 -2.21 2.71
C ALA A 82 -6.96 -1.20 3.18
N ARG A 83 -6.79 -1.05 4.50
CA ARG A 83 -5.75 -0.20 5.10
C ARG A 83 -4.35 -0.68 4.74
N LEU A 84 -4.10 -1.99 4.86
CA LEU A 84 -2.82 -2.58 4.45
C LEU A 84 -2.54 -2.31 2.97
N GLY A 85 -3.53 -2.47 2.11
CA GLY A 85 -3.39 -2.17 0.68
C GLY A 85 -3.07 -0.70 0.39
N GLN A 86 -3.65 0.23 1.17
CA GLN A 86 -3.31 1.65 1.08
C GLN A 86 -1.86 1.89 1.49
N GLN A 87 -1.43 1.36 2.64
CA GLN A 87 -0.05 1.50 3.14
C GLN A 87 0.98 0.97 2.13
N VAL A 88 0.69 -0.16 1.50
CA VAL A 88 1.55 -0.74 0.46
C VAL A 88 1.63 0.18 -0.76
N GLU A 89 0.50 0.70 -1.24
CA GLU A 89 0.48 1.62 -2.37
C GLU A 89 1.25 2.90 -2.08
N ASP A 90 1.07 3.49 -0.90
CA ASP A 90 1.76 4.71 -0.48
C ASP A 90 3.29 4.47 -0.40
N ALA A 91 3.71 3.37 0.25
CA ALA A 91 5.12 3.00 0.33
C ALA A 91 5.77 2.76 -1.05
N LEU A 92 5.01 2.23 -2.01
CA LEU A 92 5.50 2.06 -3.38
C LEU A 92 5.57 3.41 -4.13
N ARG A 93 4.64 4.33 -3.90
CA ARG A 93 4.65 5.68 -4.49
C ARG A 93 5.81 6.52 -3.96
N ASP A 94 6.10 6.42 -2.67
CA ASP A 94 7.19 7.16 -2.01
C ASP A 94 8.57 6.82 -2.56
N ARG A 95 8.73 5.68 -3.23
CA ARG A 95 9.97 5.33 -3.94
C ARG A 95 10.26 6.21 -5.15
N GLY A 96 9.27 6.93 -5.67
CA GLY A 96 9.42 7.86 -6.80
C GLY A 96 9.80 7.21 -8.13
N ALA A 97 9.70 5.88 -8.25
CA ALA A 97 10.01 5.14 -9.47
C ALA A 97 8.79 5.10 -10.40
N ALA A 98 9.01 5.28 -11.71
CA ALA A 98 7.94 5.19 -12.71
C ALA A 98 7.43 3.75 -12.89
N GLU A 99 8.31 2.77 -12.72
CA GLU A 99 8.04 1.34 -12.78
C GLU A 99 8.67 0.64 -11.57
N ILE A 100 7.91 -0.26 -10.93
CA ILE A 100 8.36 -1.02 -9.77
C ILE A 100 8.40 -2.50 -10.11
N PRO A 101 9.49 -3.21 -9.84
CA PRO A 101 9.57 -4.64 -10.00
C PRO A 101 8.51 -5.37 -9.17
N ALA A 102 7.86 -6.39 -9.74
CA ALA A 102 6.76 -7.11 -9.05
C ALA A 102 7.17 -7.72 -7.70
N HIS A 103 8.45 -8.09 -7.52
CA HIS A 103 8.94 -8.62 -6.24
C HIS A 103 8.94 -7.55 -5.14
N GLU A 104 9.11 -6.27 -5.47
CA GLU A 104 9.10 -5.18 -4.50
C GLU A 104 7.71 -4.92 -3.91
N VAL A 105 6.65 -5.24 -4.67
CA VAL A 105 5.28 -5.21 -4.16
C VAL A 105 5.12 -6.20 -3.00
N GLY A 106 5.63 -7.41 -3.17
CA GLY A 106 5.58 -8.41 -2.12
C GLY A 106 6.45 -8.05 -0.91
N MET A 107 7.62 -7.46 -1.13
CA MET A 107 8.45 -6.96 -0.02
C MET A 107 7.74 -5.84 0.75
N ALA A 108 7.04 -4.93 0.06
CA ALA A 108 6.28 -3.86 0.68
C ALA A 108 5.08 -4.38 1.51
N ILE A 109 4.57 -5.57 1.23
CA ILE A 109 3.49 -6.21 1.98
C ILE A 109 3.98 -6.80 3.31
N LEU A 110 5.24 -7.27 3.38
CA LEU A 110 5.73 -8.05 4.52
C LEU A 110 5.61 -7.30 5.86
N GLU A 111 6.11 -6.07 5.93
CA GLU A 111 6.11 -5.31 7.20
C GLU A 111 4.68 -4.94 7.67
N PRO A 112 3.79 -4.37 6.84
CA PRO A 112 2.42 -4.12 7.26
C PRO A 112 1.66 -5.39 7.66
N LEU A 113 1.91 -6.52 6.99
CA LEU A 113 1.27 -7.78 7.31
C LEU A 113 1.80 -8.38 8.61
N LYS A 114 3.10 -8.25 8.89
CA LYS A 114 3.72 -8.64 10.17
C LYS A 114 3.07 -7.90 11.34
N ALA A 115 2.89 -6.59 11.22
CA ALA A 115 2.24 -5.78 12.23
C ALA A 115 0.75 -6.10 12.41
N LEU A 116 0.08 -6.60 11.36
CA LEU A 116 -1.34 -6.93 11.38
C LEU A 116 -1.60 -8.31 11.99
N ASP A 117 -0.87 -9.35 11.55
CA ASP A 117 -1.04 -10.73 12.01
C ASP A 117 0.20 -11.57 11.66
N GLU A 118 0.93 -12.00 12.68
CA GLU A 118 2.19 -12.76 12.52
C GLU A 118 1.98 -14.12 11.84
N VAL A 119 0.84 -14.78 12.06
CA VAL A 119 0.56 -16.08 11.44
C VAL A 119 0.27 -15.90 9.96
N ALA A 120 -0.50 -14.87 9.58
CA ALA A 120 -0.71 -14.53 8.19
C ALA A 120 0.60 -14.10 7.51
N TYR A 121 1.45 -13.36 8.23
CA TYR A 121 2.79 -13.01 7.77
C TYR A 121 3.62 -14.27 7.44
N LEU A 122 3.73 -15.23 8.36
CA LEU A 122 4.49 -16.48 8.13
C LEU A 122 3.97 -17.26 6.92
N ARG A 123 2.65 -17.35 6.74
CA ARG A 123 2.03 -17.98 5.58
C ARG A 123 2.36 -17.26 4.27
N PHE A 124 2.34 -15.94 4.27
CA PHE A 124 2.67 -15.14 3.10
C PHE A 124 4.17 -15.20 2.80
N ALA A 125 5.00 -15.02 3.83
CA ALA A 125 6.46 -15.05 3.74
C ALA A 125 6.96 -16.41 3.21
N SER A 126 6.38 -17.52 3.65
CA SER A 126 6.79 -18.85 3.21
C SER A 126 6.65 -19.06 1.70
N VAL A 127 5.59 -18.51 1.11
CA VAL A 127 5.39 -18.54 -0.35
C VAL A 127 6.28 -17.53 -1.06
N TYR A 128 6.35 -16.31 -0.51
CA TYR A 128 7.01 -15.19 -1.15
C TYR A 128 8.54 -15.30 -1.10
N LYS A 129 9.09 -15.72 0.05
CA LYS A 129 10.52 -16.00 0.27
C LYS A 129 10.92 -17.39 -0.19
N SER A 130 9.96 -18.20 -0.68
CA SER A 130 10.18 -19.57 -1.19
C SER A 130 10.84 -20.48 -0.14
N PHE A 131 10.23 -20.62 1.05
CA PHE A 131 10.74 -21.53 2.07
C PHE A 131 10.75 -22.97 1.54
N GLU A 132 11.85 -23.68 1.72
CA GLU A 132 12.08 -25.02 1.19
C GLU A 132 12.01 -26.11 2.29
N CYS A 133 12.26 -25.74 3.55
CA CYS A 133 12.27 -26.69 4.66
C CYS A 133 11.69 -26.09 5.96
N ALA A 134 11.56 -26.92 6.98
CA ALA A 134 11.06 -26.50 8.29
C ALA A 134 12.01 -25.51 9.00
N ASP A 135 13.31 -25.59 8.73
CA ASP A 135 14.30 -24.72 9.33
C ASP A 135 14.13 -23.26 8.88
N ASP A 136 13.61 -23.03 7.65
CA ASP A 136 13.30 -21.68 7.17
C ASP A 136 12.19 -21.03 8.00
N PHE A 137 11.17 -21.83 8.38
CA PHE A 137 10.12 -21.36 9.30
C PHE A 137 10.69 -21.09 10.69
N ALA A 138 11.55 -21.97 11.21
CA ALA A 138 12.15 -21.80 12.52
C ALA A 138 13.00 -20.51 12.58
N ALA A 139 13.78 -20.24 11.55
CA ALA A 139 14.58 -19.03 11.44
C ALA A 139 13.71 -17.76 11.37
N GLU A 140 12.63 -17.80 10.59
CA GLU A 140 11.70 -16.67 10.48
C GLU A 140 10.95 -16.40 11.79
N ILE A 141 10.51 -17.46 12.50
CA ILE A 141 9.89 -17.36 13.83
C ILE A 141 10.87 -16.78 14.85
N ALA A 142 12.12 -17.23 14.86
CA ALA A 142 13.14 -16.67 15.74
C ALA A 142 13.36 -15.18 15.50
N SER A 143 13.36 -14.75 14.23
CA SER A 143 13.45 -13.33 13.85
C SER A 143 12.25 -12.51 14.38
N LEU A 144 11.04 -13.07 14.34
CA LEU A 144 9.84 -12.42 14.88
C LEU A 144 9.95 -12.25 16.41
N MET A 145 10.39 -13.28 17.12
CA MET A 145 10.53 -13.25 18.59
C MET A 145 11.57 -12.22 19.05
N VAL A 146 12.69 -12.09 18.33
CA VAL A 146 13.71 -11.07 18.63
C VAL A 146 13.14 -9.67 18.43
N ALA A 147 12.46 -9.43 17.30
CA ALA A 147 11.87 -8.12 17.03
C ALA A 147 10.78 -7.72 18.05
N ALA A 148 10.01 -8.68 18.57
CA ALA A 148 9.03 -8.45 19.62
C ALA A 148 9.69 -8.06 20.94
N ALA A 149 10.78 -8.74 21.33
CA ALA A 149 11.53 -8.44 22.54
C ALA A 149 12.19 -7.04 22.48
N ASP A 150 12.74 -6.65 21.32
CA ASP A 150 13.31 -5.31 21.12
C ASP A 150 12.24 -4.22 21.18
N GLY A 151 11.04 -4.50 20.68
CA GLY A 151 9.89 -3.59 20.73
C GLY A 151 9.41 -3.34 22.17
N GLU A 152 9.30 -4.39 22.99
CA GLU A 152 8.90 -4.28 24.40
C GLU A 152 9.93 -3.49 25.24
N LEU A 153 11.21 -3.67 24.99
CA LEU A 153 12.28 -2.93 25.65
C LEU A 153 12.26 -1.44 25.29
N ALA A 154 11.97 -1.11 24.03
CA ALA A 154 11.87 0.29 23.58
C ALA A 154 10.63 0.99 24.17
N GLU A 155 9.51 0.30 24.31
CA GLU A 155 8.29 0.82 24.94
C GLU A 155 8.46 1.05 26.45
N GLN A 156 9.14 0.14 27.16
CA GLN A 156 9.46 0.28 28.56
C GLN A 156 10.41 1.46 28.80
N ALA A 157 11.44 1.62 27.97
CA ALA A 157 12.38 2.74 28.07
C ALA A 157 11.70 4.10 27.87
N SER A 158 10.73 4.19 26.94
CA SER A 158 9.99 5.43 26.70
C SER A 158 9.00 5.77 27.80
N THR A 159 8.36 4.77 28.43
CA THR A 159 7.47 4.95 29.59
C THR A 159 8.26 5.38 30.84
N ASP A 160 9.45 4.85 31.06
CA ASP A 160 10.32 5.24 32.18
C ASP A 160 10.89 6.65 32.01
N ALA A 161 11.22 7.05 30.79
CA ALA A 161 11.64 8.41 30.48
C ALA A 161 10.52 9.45 30.74
N GLN A 162 9.28 9.12 30.37
CA GLN A 162 8.12 9.98 30.64
C GLN A 162 7.82 10.09 32.15
N ARG A 163 7.92 9.02 32.91
CA ARG A 163 7.74 9.04 34.37
C ARG A 163 8.77 9.91 35.09
N LYS A 164 10.03 9.84 34.67
CA LYS A 164 11.11 10.69 35.25
C LYS A 164 10.90 12.18 34.95
N ASN A 165 10.38 12.51 33.77
CA ASN A 165 10.14 13.91 33.37
C ASN A 165 8.94 14.53 34.08
N THR A 166 7.97 13.72 34.51
CA THR A 166 6.78 14.17 35.28
C THR A 166 7.14 14.43 36.75
N GLN A 167 8.08 13.68 37.31
CA GLN A 167 8.53 13.89 38.70
C GLN A 167 9.38 15.16 38.87
N HIS A 168 10.12 15.57 37.82
CA HIS A 168 10.97 16.77 37.87
C HIS A 168 10.18 18.08 37.70
N LYS A 169 8.93 18.03 37.26
CA LYS A 169 8.04 19.20 37.11
C LYS A 169 7.21 19.53 38.36
N ASN A 170 7.19 18.64 39.36
CA ASN A 170 6.41 18.79 40.60
C ASN A 170 7.29 19.01 41.85
N SER A 171 8.55 19.33 41.68
CA SER A 171 9.47 19.84 42.73
C SER A 171 9.87 21.24 42.39
#